data_270bddd2147f4ea662b1afb25a2799c8
#
_entry.id   270bddd2147f4ea662b1afb25a2799c8
#
_cell.length_a   1.000
_cell.length_b   1.000
_cell.length_c   1.000
_cell.angle_alpha   90.00
_cell.angle_beta   90.00
_cell.angle_gamma   90.00
#
_symmetry.space_group_name_H-M   'P 1'
#
loop_
_entity.id
_entity.type
_entity.pdbx_description
1 polymer ?
#
loop_
_entity_poly.entity_id
_entity_poly.type
_entity_poly.pdbx_seq_one_letter_code
_entity_poly.pdbx_strand_id
1 'polypeptide(L)'
;MLKNKIPAGGVLVNVLIAVLVSLVVNFSYFIFMIMHSTTQVRPHVGPEGDGLFVVMEVVYYAVSAFILLTVFTYNMSDSDTYVFWKRLLIAVVISVALYFVAPYMTRYGDVKMLFLGRRVLNPMILLKCSFTLVVVTLYGKIYELIRQGHKISVENEKLKTENLRSKYDVLMSQMNPHFFFNSLNSLAMLVRENKNETALVYIDRLSDTFRYIIRSGHSSMVTLRDEIDFLDAYSYLLELRYAGKLSIETDIPAEYM
;
A
#
# COMPACT_ATOMS: atom_id res chain seq x y z
N MET A 1 0.76 -9.07 -19.33
CA MET A 1 1.65 -10.01 -18.60
C MET A 1 2.97 -9.31 -18.25
N LEU A 2 3.01 -8.54 -17.18
CA LEU A 2 4.25 -7.94 -16.66
C LEU A 2 4.99 -9.02 -15.87
N LYS A 3 6.11 -9.50 -16.41
CA LYS A 3 7.05 -10.40 -15.73
C LYS A 3 7.47 -9.74 -14.41
N ASN A 4 6.95 -10.23 -13.29
CA ASN A 4 7.37 -9.86 -11.93
C ASN A 4 8.80 -10.36 -11.68
N LYS A 5 9.79 -9.67 -12.26
CA LYS A 5 11.17 -9.82 -11.83
C LYS A 5 11.34 -9.08 -10.52
N ILE A 6 12.05 -9.68 -9.56
CA ILE A 6 12.49 -8.97 -8.36
C ILE A 6 13.24 -7.72 -8.86
N PRO A 7 12.86 -6.50 -8.45
CA PRO A 7 13.62 -5.32 -8.85
C PRO A 7 15.07 -5.47 -8.36
N ALA A 8 16.03 -4.99 -9.13
CA ALA A 8 17.46 -5.13 -8.82
C ALA A 8 17.80 -4.69 -7.37
N GLY A 9 17.09 -3.67 -6.86
CA GLY A 9 17.18 -3.26 -5.46
C GLY A 9 16.73 -4.34 -4.46
N GLY A 10 15.74 -5.15 -4.80
CA GLY A 10 15.28 -6.25 -3.92
C GLY A 10 16.29 -7.40 -3.82
N VAL A 11 17.03 -7.68 -4.91
CA VAL A 11 18.12 -8.68 -4.89
C VAL A 11 19.26 -8.20 -3.98
N LEU A 12 19.65 -6.93 -4.10
CA LEU A 12 20.71 -6.34 -3.28
C LEU A 12 20.34 -6.41 -1.78
N VAL A 13 19.11 -6.07 -1.43
CA VAL A 13 18.61 -6.16 -0.04
C VAL A 13 18.66 -7.59 0.46
N ASN A 14 18.23 -8.57 -0.34
CA ASN A 14 18.31 -9.99 0.03
C ASN A 14 19.77 -10.45 0.27
N VAL A 15 20.72 -10.00 -0.55
CA VAL A 15 22.15 -10.31 -0.36
C VAL A 15 22.66 -9.70 0.96
N LEU A 16 22.36 -8.44 1.24
CA LEU A 16 22.77 -7.78 2.48
C LEU A 16 22.20 -8.49 3.72
N ILE A 17 20.93 -8.86 3.69
CA ILE A 17 20.30 -9.59 4.79
C ILE A 17 20.91 -10.98 4.95
N ALA A 18 21.16 -11.71 3.86
CA ALA A 18 21.77 -13.02 3.89
C ALA A 18 23.16 -13.00 4.53
N VAL A 19 23.97 -12.01 4.19
CA VAL A 19 25.30 -11.79 4.80
C VAL A 19 25.15 -11.47 6.27
N LEU A 20 24.24 -10.58 6.65
CA LEU A 20 24.01 -10.21 8.05
C LEU A 20 23.53 -11.41 8.89
N VAL A 21 22.59 -12.21 8.38
CA VAL A 21 22.14 -13.44 9.04
C VAL A 21 23.28 -14.41 9.23
N SER A 22 24.13 -14.60 8.23
CA SER A 22 25.31 -15.47 8.32
C SER A 22 26.30 -15.01 9.37
N LEU A 23 26.57 -13.70 9.46
CA LEU A 23 27.47 -13.13 10.50
C LEU A 23 26.89 -13.35 11.89
N VAL A 24 25.59 -13.15 12.09
CA VAL A 24 24.92 -13.37 13.37
C VAL A 24 24.96 -14.86 13.77
N VAL A 25 24.67 -15.76 12.84
CA VAL A 25 24.70 -17.22 13.09
C VAL A 25 26.09 -17.69 13.48
N ASN A 26 27.13 -17.09 12.95
CA ASN A 26 28.54 -17.45 13.24
C ASN A 26 29.19 -16.54 14.29
N PHE A 27 28.44 -15.66 14.96
CA PHE A 27 28.98 -14.69 15.92
C PHE A 27 29.71 -15.34 17.07
N SER A 28 29.23 -16.45 17.61
CA SER A 28 29.89 -17.22 18.68
C SER A 28 31.29 -17.68 18.28
N TYR A 29 31.51 -17.98 17.01
CA TYR A 29 32.82 -18.38 16.51
C TYR A 29 33.81 -17.20 16.47
N PHE A 30 33.33 -16.02 16.04
CA PHE A 30 34.15 -14.82 16.02
C PHE A 30 34.59 -14.41 17.42
N ILE A 31 33.71 -14.51 18.44
CA ILE A 31 34.08 -14.26 19.84
C ILE A 31 35.15 -15.25 20.28
N PHE A 32 34.97 -16.54 20.02
CA PHE A 32 35.92 -17.58 20.36
C PHE A 32 37.28 -17.31 19.71
N MET A 33 37.36 -16.93 18.47
CA MET A 33 38.58 -16.60 17.74
C MET A 33 39.29 -15.38 18.35
N ILE A 34 38.57 -14.32 18.72
CA ILE A 34 39.12 -13.13 19.36
C ILE A 34 39.69 -13.49 20.75
N MET A 35 38.98 -14.26 21.58
CA MET A 35 39.41 -14.68 22.88
C MET A 35 40.66 -15.56 22.83
N HIS A 36 40.76 -16.45 21.83
CA HIS A 36 41.95 -17.30 21.67
C HIS A 36 43.16 -16.56 21.11
N SER A 37 42.98 -15.51 20.34
CA SER A 37 44.08 -14.69 19.85
C SER A 37 44.75 -13.90 20.96
N THR A 38 44.03 -13.61 22.06
CA THR A 38 44.54 -12.88 23.23
C THR A 38 45.23 -13.80 24.29
N THR A 39 44.90 -15.09 24.28
CA THR A 39 45.41 -16.04 25.29
C THR A 39 46.48 -16.95 24.71
N GLN A 40 47.54 -16.58 24.19
CA GLN A 40 48.77 -17.32 23.71
C GLN A 40 48.79 -18.87 23.85
N VAL A 41 47.66 -19.53 24.04
CA VAL A 41 47.53 -20.98 24.08
C VAL A 41 47.45 -21.47 22.63
N ARG A 42 48.57 -22.00 22.11
CA ARG A 42 48.62 -22.59 20.76
C ARG A 42 47.71 -23.81 20.69
N PRO A 43 46.64 -23.82 19.89
CA PRO A 43 45.95 -25.05 19.59
C PRO A 43 46.84 -25.93 18.70
N HIS A 44 46.78 -27.23 18.88
CA HIS A 44 47.56 -28.24 18.14
C HIS A 44 47.19 -28.33 16.64
N VAL A 45 46.42 -27.38 16.11
CA VAL A 45 46.03 -27.30 14.69
C VAL A 45 46.54 -25.97 14.17
N GLY A 46 47.30 -25.99 13.08
CA GLY A 46 47.93 -24.81 12.50
C GLY A 46 46.93 -23.73 12.09
N PRO A 47 47.27 -22.43 12.24
CA PRO A 47 46.37 -21.31 12.04
C PRO A 47 45.84 -21.15 10.61
N GLU A 48 46.49 -21.75 9.61
CA GLU A 48 46.08 -21.61 8.19
C GLU A 48 44.85 -22.45 7.83
N GLY A 49 44.62 -23.60 8.47
CA GLY A 49 43.43 -24.43 8.20
C GLY A 49 42.14 -23.87 8.80
N ASP A 50 42.22 -23.23 9.97
CA ASP A 50 41.05 -22.75 10.72
C ASP A 50 40.38 -21.54 10.04
N GLY A 51 41.16 -20.63 9.46
CA GLY A 51 40.59 -19.45 8.75
C GLY A 51 39.80 -19.80 7.53
N LEU A 52 40.26 -20.77 6.74
CA LEU A 52 39.54 -21.20 5.52
C LEU A 52 38.17 -21.83 5.86
N PHE A 53 38.12 -22.69 6.89
CA PHE A 53 36.86 -23.31 7.34
C PHE A 53 35.83 -22.28 7.82
N VAL A 54 36.30 -21.22 8.53
CA VAL A 54 35.39 -20.12 8.94
C VAL A 54 34.77 -19.42 7.74
N VAL A 55 35.60 -19.07 6.77
CA VAL A 55 35.13 -18.41 5.55
C VAL A 55 34.13 -19.31 4.80
N MET A 56 34.43 -20.60 4.68
CA MET A 56 33.51 -21.56 4.04
C MET A 56 32.19 -21.65 4.79
N GLU A 57 32.21 -21.66 6.11
CA GLU A 57 31.00 -21.71 6.95
C GLU A 57 30.16 -20.45 6.80
N VAL A 58 30.77 -19.26 6.85
CA VAL A 58 30.09 -17.98 6.65
C VAL A 58 29.47 -17.90 5.27
N VAL A 59 30.21 -18.30 4.22
CA VAL A 59 29.70 -18.34 2.84
C VAL A 59 28.53 -19.31 2.71
N TYR A 60 28.64 -20.50 3.30
CA TYR A 60 27.60 -21.51 3.29
C TYR A 60 26.28 -20.99 3.88
N TYR A 61 26.31 -20.38 5.09
CA TYR A 61 25.10 -19.82 5.71
C TYR A 61 24.58 -18.59 4.98
N ALA A 62 25.45 -17.78 4.36
CA ALA A 62 25.03 -16.67 3.53
C ALA A 62 24.27 -17.14 2.27
N VAL A 63 24.81 -18.13 1.58
CA VAL A 63 24.15 -18.73 0.39
C VAL A 63 22.84 -19.41 0.80
N SER A 64 22.83 -20.14 1.92
CA SER A 64 21.62 -20.79 2.44
C SER A 64 20.53 -19.78 2.77
N ALA A 65 20.86 -18.70 3.49
CA ALA A 65 19.94 -17.62 3.80
C ALA A 65 19.42 -16.92 2.51
N PHE A 66 20.29 -16.67 1.54
CA PHE A 66 19.91 -16.08 0.27
C PHE A 66 18.92 -16.95 -0.51
N ILE A 67 19.15 -18.26 -0.59
CA ILE A 67 18.21 -19.21 -1.24
C ILE A 67 16.86 -19.17 -0.55
N LEU A 68 16.83 -19.22 0.79
CA LEU A 68 15.58 -19.17 1.56
C LEU A 68 14.87 -17.82 1.39
N LEU A 69 15.58 -16.68 1.39
CA LEU A 69 15.02 -15.35 1.15
C LEU A 69 14.39 -15.24 -0.23
N THR A 70 15.01 -15.83 -1.26
CA THR A 70 14.44 -15.81 -2.61
C THR A 70 13.12 -16.56 -2.70
N VAL A 71 12.93 -17.64 -1.94
CA VAL A 71 11.65 -18.37 -1.86
C VAL A 71 10.51 -17.47 -1.36
N PHE A 72 10.80 -16.60 -0.38
CA PHE A 72 9.79 -15.69 0.18
C PHE A 72 9.61 -14.42 -0.65
N THR A 73 10.64 -13.92 -1.32
CA THR A 73 10.59 -12.66 -2.07
C THR A 73 10.28 -12.83 -3.56
N TYR A 74 10.45 -14.04 -4.12
CA TYR A 74 10.18 -14.33 -5.52
C TYR A 74 8.68 -14.38 -5.80
N ASN A 75 8.25 -13.66 -6.84
CA ASN A 75 6.88 -13.69 -7.39
C ASN A 75 5.75 -13.48 -6.36
N MET A 76 5.82 -12.42 -5.56
CA MET A 76 4.81 -12.06 -4.55
C MET A 76 3.55 -11.42 -5.19
N SER A 77 3.04 -11.93 -6.31
CA SER A 77 1.83 -11.40 -6.95
C SER A 77 0.57 -11.67 -6.12
N ASP A 78 0.50 -12.84 -5.49
CA ASP A 78 -0.64 -13.26 -4.69
C ASP A 78 -0.30 -13.24 -3.21
N SER A 79 -1.09 -12.49 -2.44
CA SER A 79 -0.93 -12.32 -0.98
C SER A 79 -1.86 -13.24 -0.19
N ASP A 80 -2.25 -14.38 -0.76
CA ASP A 80 -3.12 -15.33 -0.10
C ASP A 80 -2.35 -16.09 1.00
N THR A 81 -3.00 -16.29 2.13
CA THR A 81 -2.47 -17.09 3.26
C THR A 81 -1.99 -18.47 2.82
N TYR A 82 -2.67 -19.06 1.84
CA TYR A 82 -2.29 -20.34 1.24
C TYR A 82 -0.90 -20.28 0.57
N VAL A 83 -0.58 -19.18 -0.11
CA VAL A 83 0.72 -18.99 -0.78
C VAL A 83 1.85 -18.91 0.25
N PHE A 84 1.61 -18.26 1.39
CA PHE A 84 2.57 -18.20 2.49
C PHE A 84 2.89 -19.60 3.03
N TRP A 85 1.89 -20.42 3.35
CA TRP A 85 2.09 -21.77 3.85
C TRP A 85 2.82 -22.69 2.85
N LYS A 86 2.51 -22.55 1.57
CA LYS A 86 3.22 -23.26 0.50
C LYS A 86 4.71 -22.88 0.46
N ARG A 87 5.04 -21.61 0.57
CA ARG A 87 6.43 -21.11 0.61
C ARG A 87 7.15 -21.57 1.87
N LEU A 88 6.47 -21.55 3.01
CA LEU A 88 7.00 -22.07 4.26
C LEU A 88 7.36 -23.56 4.12
N LEU A 89 6.48 -24.36 3.56
CA LEU A 89 6.75 -25.77 3.32
C LEU A 89 7.97 -25.98 2.41
N ILE A 90 8.07 -25.25 1.30
CA ILE A 90 9.23 -25.28 0.41
C ILE A 90 10.51 -24.88 1.17
N ALA A 91 10.46 -23.80 1.98
CA ALA A 91 11.61 -23.34 2.76
C ALA A 91 12.06 -24.38 3.80
N VAL A 92 11.12 -25.08 4.44
CA VAL A 92 11.41 -26.18 5.37
C VAL A 92 12.12 -27.32 4.64
N VAL A 93 11.60 -27.75 3.48
CA VAL A 93 12.21 -28.83 2.67
C VAL A 93 13.64 -28.45 2.25
N ILE A 94 13.83 -27.22 1.76
CA ILE A 94 15.15 -26.71 1.39
C ILE A 94 16.07 -26.66 2.61
N SER A 95 15.60 -26.18 3.77
CA SER A 95 16.38 -26.11 5.00
C SER A 95 16.83 -27.51 5.49
N VAL A 96 15.96 -28.51 5.36
CA VAL A 96 16.31 -29.91 5.66
C VAL A 96 17.38 -30.43 4.69
N ALA A 97 17.26 -30.15 3.40
CA ALA A 97 18.29 -30.52 2.42
C ALA A 97 19.64 -29.85 2.72
N LEU A 98 19.62 -28.55 3.01
CA LEU A 98 20.82 -27.81 3.42
C LEU A 98 21.43 -28.35 4.71
N TYR A 99 20.63 -28.77 5.69
CA TYR A 99 21.13 -29.39 6.90
C TYR A 99 22.00 -30.63 6.62
N PHE A 100 21.61 -31.47 5.67
CA PHE A 100 22.43 -32.65 5.28
C PHE A 100 23.71 -32.29 4.51
N VAL A 101 23.75 -31.15 3.85
CA VAL A 101 24.95 -30.65 3.14
C VAL A 101 25.92 -29.96 4.10
N ALA A 102 25.41 -29.32 5.17
CA ALA A 102 26.19 -28.54 6.11
C ALA A 102 27.46 -29.25 6.68
N PRO A 103 27.41 -30.55 7.09
CA PRO A 103 28.59 -31.22 7.63
C PRO A 103 29.78 -31.31 6.67
N TYR A 104 29.50 -31.29 5.35
CA TYR A 104 30.55 -31.37 4.32
C TYR A 104 31.20 -30.00 4.05
N MET A 105 30.48 -28.92 4.34
CA MET A 105 30.94 -27.54 4.10
C MET A 105 31.42 -26.83 5.36
N THR A 106 31.24 -27.43 6.52
CA THR A 106 31.63 -26.86 7.81
C THR A 106 32.69 -27.70 8.51
N ARG A 107 33.40 -27.14 9.51
CA ARG A 107 34.41 -27.82 10.29
C ARG A 107 33.93 -29.13 10.96
N TYR A 108 32.62 -29.34 11.05
CA TYR A 108 32.05 -30.55 11.66
C TYR A 108 32.09 -31.78 10.74
N GLY A 109 32.64 -31.65 9.53
CA GLY A 109 32.72 -32.67 8.49
C GLY A 109 34.00 -33.51 8.50
N ASP A 110 34.43 -34.09 9.60
CA ASP A 110 35.46 -35.15 9.56
C ASP A 110 34.88 -36.40 8.90
N VAL A 111 35.33 -36.65 7.67
CA VAL A 111 34.84 -37.73 6.77
C VAL A 111 34.88 -39.10 7.42
N LYS A 112 35.81 -39.39 8.34
CA LYS A 112 35.96 -40.67 9.03
C LYS A 112 34.82 -41.04 9.98
N MET A 113 34.02 -40.07 10.45
CA MET A 113 32.91 -40.32 11.37
C MET A 113 31.53 -40.41 10.69
N LEU A 114 31.46 -40.15 9.40
CA LEU A 114 30.19 -40.26 8.64
C LEU A 114 29.61 -41.67 8.64
N PHE A 115 30.50 -42.68 8.69
CA PHE A 115 30.10 -44.10 8.70
C PHE A 115 29.57 -44.60 10.05
N LEU A 116 29.70 -43.86 11.16
CA LEU A 116 29.31 -44.33 12.49
C LEU A 116 27.96 -43.83 13.01
N GLY A 117 27.10 -43.23 12.19
CA GLY A 117 25.71 -42.87 12.56
C GLY A 117 25.56 -41.79 13.64
N ARG A 118 26.65 -41.39 14.32
CA ARG A 118 26.60 -40.40 15.46
C ARG A 118 26.60 -38.94 15.06
N ARG A 119 26.79 -38.59 13.75
CA ARG A 119 26.87 -37.19 13.30
C ARG A 119 25.73 -36.69 12.44
N VAL A 120 24.72 -37.53 12.18
CA VAL A 120 23.54 -37.12 11.43
C VAL A 120 22.74 -36.05 12.19
N LEU A 121 22.87 -36.00 13.53
CA LEU A 121 22.20 -35.03 14.40
C LEU A 121 23.23 -34.17 15.16
N ASN A 122 23.89 -33.24 14.48
CA ASN A 122 24.72 -32.24 15.16
C ASN A 122 23.82 -31.11 15.70
N PRO A 123 23.70 -30.93 17.03
CA PRO A 123 22.79 -29.96 17.61
C PRO A 123 23.16 -28.50 17.24
N MET A 124 24.45 -28.22 17.01
CA MET A 124 24.88 -26.88 16.60
C MET A 124 24.48 -26.52 15.17
N ILE A 125 24.62 -27.49 14.25
CA ILE A 125 24.16 -27.28 12.85
C ILE A 125 22.65 -27.14 12.83
N LEU A 126 21.92 -27.98 13.58
CA LEU A 126 20.47 -27.93 13.68
C LEU A 126 20.02 -26.55 14.22
N LEU A 127 20.66 -26.05 15.27
CA LEU A 127 20.37 -24.75 15.85
C LEU A 127 20.63 -23.61 14.86
N LYS A 128 21.75 -23.65 14.13
CA LYS A 128 22.09 -22.62 13.11
C LYS A 128 21.09 -22.64 11.94
N CYS A 129 20.76 -23.83 11.43
CA CYS A 129 19.78 -23.97 10.33
C CYS A 129 18.36 -23.54 10.76
N SER A 130 17.92 -23.94 11.96
CA SER A 130 16.59 -23.56 12.47
C SER A 130 16.53 -22.04 12.75
N PHE A 131 17.58 -21.45 13.32
CA PHE A 131 17.65 -20.00 13.50
C PHE A 131 17.57 -19.26 12.16
N THR A 132 18.35 -19.69 11.16
CA THR A 132 18.31 -19.10 9.80
C THR A 132 16.92 -19.19 9.21
N LEU A 133 16.24 -20.34 9.31
CA LEU A 133 14.89 -20.55 8.80
C LEU A 133 13.89 -19.61 9.50
N VAL A 134 13.95 -19.50 10.84
CA VAL A 134 13.06 -18.63 11.61
C VAL A 134 13.24 -17.16 11.21
N VAL A 135 14.48 -16.68 11.17
CA VAL A 135 14.77 -15.27 10.81
C VAL A 135 14.30 -14.95 9.40
N VAL A 136 14.57 -15.84 8.45
CA VAL A 136 14.14 -15.65 7.04
C VAL A 136 12.63 -15.68 6.92
N THR A 137 11.96 -16.58 7.65
CA THR A 137 10.47 -16.66 7.64
C THR A 137 9.84 -15.41 8.22
N LEU A 138 10.36 -14.89 9.35
CA LEU A 138 9.91 -13.65 9.97
C LEU A 138 10.09 -12.46 9.02
N TYR A 139 11.27 -12.35 8.40
CA TYR A 139 11.52 -11.32 7.40
C TYR A 139 10.53 -11.40 6.22
N GLY A 140 10.32 -12.60 5.69
CA GLY A 140 9.35 -12.83 4.62
C GLY A 140 7.93 -12.39 4.99
N LYS A 141 7.52 -12.67 6.23
CA LYS A 141 6.21 -12.24 6.74
C LYS A 141 6.11 -10.73 6.93
N ILE A 142 7.12 -10.10 7.48
CA ILE A 142 7.19 -8.64 7.63
C ILE A 142 7.12 -7.97 6.26
N TYR A 143 7.91 -8.45 5.30
CA TYR A 143 7.91 -7.93 3.94
C TYR A 143 6.54 -8.03 3.26
N GLU A 144 5.86 -9.17 3.44
CA GLU A 144 4.49 -9.39 2.96
C GLU A 144 3.52 -8.36 3.57
N LEU A 145 3.56 -8.18 4.90
CA LEU A 145 2.68 -7.24 5.62
C LEU A 145 2.88 -5.78 5.18
N ILE A 146 4.13 -5.35 5.02
CA ILE A 146 4.45 -4.00 4.52
C ILE A 146 3.87 -3.80 3.11
N ARG A 147 4.02 -4.79 2.25
CA ARG A 147 3.51 -4.73 0.88
C ARG A 147 1.98 -4.70 0.83
N GLN A 148 1.31 -5.50 1.65
CA GLN A 148 -0.15 -5.48 1.80
C GLN A 148 -0.64 -4.13 2.29
N GLY A 149 0.00 -3.57 3.33
CA GLY A 149 -0.30 -2.25 3.85
C GLY A 149 -0.19 -1.16 2.79
N HIS A 150 0.84 -1.21 1.96
CA HIS A 150 1.01 -0.25 0.86
C HIS A 150 -0.08 -0.39 -0.21
N LYS A 151 -0.45 -1.62 -0.60
CA LYS A 151 -1.56 -1.85 -1.55
C LYS A 151 -2.88 -1.29 -1.01
N ILE A 152 -3.20 -1.58 0.25
CA ILE A 152 -4.42 -1.09 0.91
C ILE A 152 -4.42 0.45 0.97
N SER A 153 -3.28 1.07 1.27
CA SER A 153 -3.15 2.53 1.31
C SER A 153 -3.43 3.16 -0.06
N VAL A 154 -2.84 2.63 -1.13
CA VAL A 154 -3.07 3.12 -2.51
C VAL A 154 -4.52 2.93 -2.94
N GLU A 155 -5.13 1.79 -2.61
CA GLU A 155 -6.55 1.52 -2.91
C GLU A 155 -7.49 2.47 -2.15
N ASN A 156 -7.20 2.73 -0.87
CA ASN A 156 -7.95 3.70 -0.08
C ASN A 156 -7.86 5.13 -0.64
N GLU A 157 -6.68 5.55 -1.11
CA GLU A 157 -6.53 6.86 -1.77
C GLU A 157 -7.33 6.93 -3.07
N LYS A 158 -7.32 5.85 -3.86
CA LYS A 158 -8.13 5.77 -5.07
C LYS A 158 -9.62 5.87 -4.76
N LEU A 159 -10.11 5.11 -3.79
CA LEU A 159 -11.52 5.15 -3.36
C LEU A 159 -11.92 6.52 -2.83
N LYS A 160 -11.05 7.21 -2.06
CA LYS A 160 -11.29 8.59 -1.63
C LYS A 160 -11.43 9.54 -2.81
N THR A 161 -10.54 9.42 -3.80
CA THR A 161 -10.58 10.27 -5.01
C THR A 161 -11.85 10.01 -5.83
N GLU A 162 -12.25 8.75 -6.00
CA GLU A 162 -13.49 8.37 -6.69
C GLU A 162 -14.73 8.88 -5.93
N ASN A 163 -14.74 8.81 -4.60
CA ASN A 163 -15.82 9.35 -3.77
C ASN A 163 -15.94 10.87 -3.90
N LEU A 164 -14.80 11.58 -3.85
CA LEU A 164 -14.77 13.04 -4.05
C LEU A 164 -15.26 13.41 -5.45
N ARG A 165 -14.84 12.68 -6.48
CA ARG A 165 -15.31 12.88 -7.86
C ARG A 165 -16.81 12.65 -7.98
N SER A 166 -17.32 11.56 -7.39
CA SER A 166 -18.76 11.27 -7.40
C SER A 166 -19.55 12.38 -6.71
N LYS A 167 -19.09 12.88 -5.55
CA LYS A 167 -19.74 14.02 -4.87
C LYS A 167 -19.69 15.29 -5.71
N TYR A 168 -18.58 15.55 -6.40
CA TYR A 168 -18.44 16.67 -7.31
C TYR A 168 -19.41 16.54 -8.50
N ASP A 169 -19.52 15.35 -9.11
CA ASP A 169 -20.41 15.11 -10.24
C ASP A 169 -21.89 15.28 -9.83
N VAL A 170 -22.27 14.82 -8.63
CA VAL A 170 -23.60 15.07 -8.06
C VAL A 170 -23.85 16.56 -7.87
N LEU A 171 -22.90 17.30 -7.29
CA LEU A 171 -23.03 18.75 -7.10
C LEU A 171 -23.18 19.48 -8.45
N MET A 172 -22.37 19.12 -9.44
CA MET A 172 -22.44 19.70 -10.78
C MET A 172 -23.74 19.36 -11.49
N SER A 173 -24.33 18.17 -11.27
CA SER A 173 -25.63 17.79 -11.83
C SER A 173 -26.78 18.61 -11.23
N GLN A 174 -26.68 18.99 -9.96
CA GLN A 174 -27.68 19.85 -9.30
C GLN A 174 -27.71 21.26 -9.88
N MET A 175 -26.62 21.74 -10.43
CA MET A 175 -26.56 23.10 -11.02
C MET A 175 -27.21 23.22 -12.40
N ASN A 176 -27.83 22.19 -12.95
CA ASN A 176 -28.44 22.15 -14.27
C ASN A 176 -27.75 23.08 -15.31
N PRO A 177 -26.71 22.59 -16.03
CA PRO A 177 -25.92 23.45 -16.93
C PRO A 177 -26.78 24.13 -18.02
N HIS A 178 -27.82 23.48 -18.43
CA HIS A 178 -28.74 24.02 -19.42
C HIS A 178 -29.50 25.25 -18.90
N PHE A 179 -29.93 25.22 -17.63
CA PHE A 179 -30.55 26.38 -16.99
C PHE A 179 -29.58 27.54 -16.90
N PHE A 180 -28.32 27.27 -16.50
CA PHE A 180 -27.28 28.28 -16.40
C PHE A 180 -27.00 28.98 -17.73
N PHE A 181 -26.75 28.23 -18.81
CA PHE A 181 -26.49 28.81 -20.14
C PHE A 181 -27.70 29.57 -20.68
N ASN A 182 -28.90 29.07 -20.44
CA ASN A 182 -30.14 29.77 -20.87
C ASN A 182 -30.33 31.08 -20.10
N SER A 183 -30.00 31.09 -18.80
CA SER A 183 -30.10 32.32 -18.00
C SER A 183 -29.08 33.37 -18.45
N LEU A 184 -27.85 32.96 -18.80
CA LEU A 184 -26.88 33.87 -19.40
C LEU A 184 -27.32 34.43 -20.76
N ASN A 185 -27.94 33.60 -21.58
CA ASN A 185 -28.48 34.06 -22.86
C ASN A 185 -29.61 35.08 -22.68
N SER A 186 -30.51 34.87 -21.72
CA SER A 186 -31.57 35.83 -21.39
C SER A 186 -30.98 37.16 -20.90
N LEU A 187 -29.99 37.12 -20.04
CA LEU A 187 -29.26 38.28 -19.57
C LEU A 187 -28.61 39.07 -20.72
N ALA A 188 -27.90 38.34 -21.62
CA ALA A 188 -27.29 38.98 -22.80
C ALA A 188 -28.31 39.64 -23.71
N MET A 189 -29.52 39.09 -23.81
CA MET A 189 -30.63 39.73 -24.57
C MET A 189 -31.11 41.02 -23.92
N LEU A 190 -31.28 41.03 -22.57
CA LEU A 190 -31.65 42.25 -21.82
C LEU A 190 -30.65 43.39 -22.01
N VAL A 191 -29.34 43.06 -21.93
CA VAL A 191 -28.28 44.02 -22.15
C VAL A 191 -28.28 44.58 -23.57
N ARG A 192 -28.51 43.73 -24.60
CA ARG A 192 -28.61 44.15 -26.01
C ARG A 192 -29.81 45.05 -26.26
N GLU A 193 -30.89 44.85 -25.51
CA GLU A 193 -32.10 45.66 -25.60
C GLU A 193 -32.01 46.97 -24.76
N ASN A 194 -30.85 47.26 -24.16
CA ASN A 194 -30.63 48.39 -23.25
C ASN A 194 -31.57 48.41 -22.03
N LYS A 195 -32.09 47.26 -21.60
CA LYS A 195 -32.94 47.09 -20.42
C LYS A 195 -32.09 46.90 -19.17
N ASN A 196 -31.22 47.88 -18.87
CA ASN A 196 -30.17 47.73 -17.85
C ASN A 196 -30.74 47.53 -16.42
N GLU A 197 -31.82 48.20 -16.05
CA GLU A 197 -32.44 48.01 -14.74
C GLU A 197 -33.00 46.60 -14.57
N THR A 198 -33.70 46.09 -15.61
CA THR A 198 -34.22 44.70 -15.62
C THR A 198 -33.07 43.70 -15.59
N ALA A 199 -31.95 43.97 -16.27
CA ALA A 199 -30.79 43.10 -16.27
C ALA A 199 -30.12 43.03 -14.87
N LEU A 200 -30.07 44.12 -14.13
CA LEU A 200 -29.57 44.12 -12.75
C LEU A 200 -30.46 43.28 -11.83
N VAL A 201 -31.79 43.47 -11.87
CA VAL A 201 -32.73 42.63 -11.11
C VAL A 201 -32.60 41.18 -11.49
N TYR A 202 -32.41 40.87 -12.78
CA TYR A 202 -32.23 39.51 -13.28
C TYR A 202 -30.94 38.87 -12.66
N ILE A 203 -29.83 39.58 -12.60
CA ILE A 203 -28.58 39.14 -11.98
C ILE A 203 -28.79 38.81 -10.50
N ASP A 204 -29.48 39.70 -9.75
CA ASP A 204 -29.74 39.47 -8.33
C ASP A 204 -30.57 38.19 -8.11
N ARG A 205 -31.69 38.03 -8.87
CA ARG A 205 -32.53 36.85 -8.78
C ARG A 205 -31.80 35.58 -9.21
N LEU A 206 -30.95 35.64 -10.22
CA LEU A 206 -30.11 34.53 -10.64
C LEU A 206 -29.11 34.12 -9.55
N SER A 207 -28.49 35.12 -8.90
CA SER A 207 -27.58 34.92 -7.79
C SER A 207 -28.26 34.25 -6.59
N ASP A 208 -29.46 34.69 -6.22
CA ASP A 208 -30.26 34.10 -5.14
C ASP A 208 -30.64 32.64 -5.46
N THR A 209 -31.07 32.38 -6.69
CA THR A 209 -31.38 31.03 -7.18
C THR A 209 -30.16 30.10 -7.05
N PHE A 210 -28.98 30.51 -7.50
CA PHE A 210 -27.77 29.68 -7.37
C PHE A 210 -27.32 29.52 -5.93
N ARG A 211 -27.42 30.57 -5.10
CA ARG A 211 -27.09 30.49 -3.67
C ARG A 211 -27.96 29.47 -2.96
N TYR A 212 -29.24 29.43 -3.28
CA TYR A 212 -30.17 28.44 -2.73
C TYR A 212 -29.79 27.02 -3.17
N ILE A 213 -29.60 26.78 -4.47
CA ILE A 213 -29.22 25.45 -5.03
C ILE A 213 -27.96 24.91 -4.32
N ILE A 214 -26.94 25.75 -4.14
CA ILE A 214 -25.69 25.37 -3.48
C ILE A 214 -25.93 25.04 -2.01
N ARG A 215 -26.77 25.78 -1.29
CA ARG A 215 -27.05 25.54 0.14
C ARG A 215 -27.92 24.29 0.35
N SER A 216 -29.03 24.18 -0.41
CA SER A 216 -30.01 23.11 -0.25
C SER A 216 -29.43 21.74 -0.60
N GLY A 217 -28.44 21.66 -1.51
CA GLY A 217 -27.75 20.42 -1.86
C GLY A 217 -27.00 19.75 -0.70
N HIS A 218 -26.80 20.44 0.43
CA HIS A 218 -26.10 19.93 1.61
C HIS A 218 -27.04 19.68 2.80
N SER A 219 -28.31 20.06 2.70
CA SER A 219 -29.30 19.94 3.78
C SER A 219 -30.38 18.94 3.43
N SER A 220 -30.71 18.04 4.35
CA SER A 220 -31.83 17.11 4.18
C SER A 220 -33.20 17.75 4.35
N MET A 221 -33.25 18.95 4.96
CA MET A 221 -34.47 19.73 5.19
C MET A 221 -34.16 21.22 5.04
N VAL A 222 -35.10 21.96 4.42
CA VAL A 222 -35.09 23.40 4.28
C VAL A 222 -36.37 23.98 4.90
N THR A 223 -36.36 25.26 5.24
CA THR A 223 -37.58 25.92 5.72
C THR A 223 -38.51 26.21 4.55
N LEU A 224 -39.82 26.21 4.79
CA LEU A 224 -40.80 26.58 3.77
C LEU A 224 -40.55 27.99 3.25
N ARG A 225 -40.11 28.89 4.10
CA ARG A 225 -39.76 30.26 3.75
C ARG A 225 -38.62 30.32 2.73
N ASP A 226 -37.54 29.56 2.97
CA ASP A 226 -36.43 29.50 2.04
C ASP A 226 -36.85 28.94 0.67
N GLU A 227 -37.77 27.96 0.66
CA GLU A 227 -38.31 27.36 -0.57
C GLU A 227 -39.15 28.36 -1.34
N ILE A 228 -39.97 29.18 -0.67
CA ILE A 228 -40.81 30.21 -1.28
C ILE A 228 -39.92 31.32 -1.87
N ASP A 229 -38.92 31.79 -1.12
CA ASP A 229 -37.98 32.82 -1.60
C ASP A 229 -37.23 32.32 -2.85
N PHE A 230 -36.85 31.05 -2.88
CA PHE A 230 -36.28 30.44 -4.07
C PHE A 230 -37.29 30.38 -5.24
N LEU A 231 -38.51 29.94 -4.96
CA LEU A 231 -39.54 29.83 -5.97
C LEU A 231 -39.85 31.19 -6.62
N ASP A 232 -39.92 32.26 -5.83
CA ASP A 232 -40.09 33.62 -6.32
C ASP A 232 -38.96 34.06 -7.25
N ALA A 233 -37.72 33.84 -6.82
CA ALA A 233 -36.54 34.16 -7.64
C ALA A 233 -36.54 33.38 -8.95
N TYR A 234 -36.79 32.06 -8.85
CA TYR A 234 -36.80 31.15 -10.02
C TYR A 234 -37.94 31.44 -11.00
N SER A 235 -39.13 31.75 -10.46
CA SER A 235 -40.33 32.11 -11.26
C SER A 235 -40.06 33.38 -12.08
N TYR A 236 -39.49 34.41 -11.48
CA TYR A 236 -39.12 35.64 -12.16
C TYR A 236 -38.19 35.39 -13.37
N LEU A 237 -37.18 34.52 -13.18
CA LEU A 237 -36.25 34.15 -14.27
C LEU A 237 -36.94 33.42 -15.40
N LEU A 238 -37.91 32.54 -15.10
CA LEU A 238 -38.69 31.81 -16.10
C LEU A 238 -39.69 32.69 -16.81
N GLU A 239 -40.44 33.56 -16.11
CA GLU A 239 -41.42 34.47 -16.67
C GLU A 239 -40.78 35.42 -17.69
N LEU A 240 -39.64 35.95 -17.34
CA LEU A 240 -38.88 36.85 -18.22
C LEU A 240 -38.35 36.09 -19.45
N ARG A 241 -37.91 34.85 -19.29
CA ARG A 241 -37.46 34.03 -20.40
C ARG A 241 -38.57 33.68 -21.36
N TYR A 242 -39.78 33.36 -20.86
CA TYR A 242 -40.89 32.93 -21.66
C TYR A 242 -41.83 34.09 -22.08
N ALA A 243 -41.43 35.34 -21.80
CA ALA A 243 -42.03 36.54 -22.33
C ALA A 243 -43.57 36.59 -22.27
N GLY A 244 -44.15 36.37 -21.09
CA GLY A 244 -45.59 36.42 -20.88
C GLY A 244 -46.40 35.19 -21.32
N LYS A 245 -45.68 34.09 -21.68
CA LYS A 245 -46.32 32.79 -21.95
C LYS A 245 -46.40 31.89 -20.71
N LEU A 246 -45.78 32.29 -19.63
CA LEU A 246 -45.73 31.60 -18.35
C LEU A 246 -46.05 32.59 -17.25
N SER A 247 -46.96 32.23 -16.35
CA SER A 247 -47.24 32.90 -15.08
C SER A 247 -47.28 31.83 -14.00
N ILE A 248 -46.61 32.08 -12.90
CA ILE A 248 -46.55 31.17 -11.76
C ILE A 248 -47.24 31.86 -10.58
N GLU A 249 -48.33 31.27 -10.10
CA GLU A 249 -49.04 31.75 -8.93
C GLU A 249 -48.83 30.80 -7.78
N THR A 250 -48.52 31.34 -6.58
CA THR A 250 -48.38 30.57 -5.35
C THR A 250 -49.50 30.93 -4.38
N ASP A 251 -50.23 29.92 -3.94
CA ASP A 251 -51.30 30.05 -2.93
C ASP A 251 -50.89 29.26 -1.66
N ILE A 252 -50.37 29.98 -0.69
CA ILE A 252 -49.90 29.39 0.59
C ILE A 252 -50.61 30.09 1.75
N PRO A 253 -51.37 29.33 2.58
CA PRO A 253 -52.01 29.91 3.74
C PRO A 253 -50.99 30.58 4.71
N ALA A 254 -51.33 31.78 5.21
CA ALA A 254 -50.46 32.54 6.09
C ALA A 254 -50.01 31.78 7.37
N GLU A 255 -50.73 30.77 7.76
CA GLU A 255 -50.41 29.93 8.94
C GLU A 255 -49.15 29.06 8.75
N TYR A 256 -48.70 28.89 7.53
CA TYR A 256 -47.50 28.11 7.20
C TYR A 256 -46.27 28.97 6.86
N MET A 257 -46.41 30.28 6.92
CA MET A 257 -45.33 31.26 6.72
C MET A 257 -44.74 31.72 8.05
#